data_15796af28bce795582a4fffa348b4e25
#
_entry.id   15796af28bce795582a4fffa348b4e25
#
_cell.length_a   1.000
_cell.length_b   1.000
_cell.length_c   1.000
_cell.angle_alpha   90.00
_cell.angle_beta   90.00
_cell.angle_gamma   90.00
#
_symmetry.space_group_name_H-M   'P 1'
#
loop_
_entity.id
_entity.type
_entity.pdbx_description
1 polymer ?
#
loop_
_entity_poly.entity_id
_entity_poly.type
_entity_poly.pdbx_seq_one_letter_code
_entity_poly.pdbx_strand_id
1 'polypeptide(L)'
;MTSEKRVVVIGGGLAGLRLANRLGPAAAVTVLGEETHVPYNRVLLAEVLAGRYAPEVTALPAPGPVLRRGVRAVRVDRAEQAVHCDDGTVAPYDTLVLATGSNAVLPPLRGLFEPDGRELPDGVHAFRTMDDCMALSAAVRPGVRAVVIGGGLLGVSAARALAARGAVVVLAQQGERLMERQLDADASALLATHLSELGVEIHTECRVRGVTTTASAPPAAPARRSGGGAPGNAAAPGQRRVTGVELADGYRLEADVVVLACGVRPRTGLARAAGLEIRKGVLVDDELRTSDPRIHAIGDCAEHAGQVYGLAGAALEQADALAAVLTGGSAPYTGTRALTRLTLGGAGDGSLDLAAFGETTPLPGDDVVRLADATRRTYRKVVVRGDRLVGGVLLGELSTVGALARTWEGGEAPHDLFHLLTDDGGH
;
A
#
# COMPACT_ATOMS: atom_id res chain seq x y z
N MET A 1 19.09 40.14 0.42
CA MET A 1 18.93 38.79 -0.15
C MET A 1 18.06 38.00 0.83
N THR A 2 16.80 37.79 0.53
CA THR A 2 15.93 36.93 1.33
C THR A 2 16.49 35.52 1.23
N SER A 3 16.91 34.94 2.36
CA SER A 3 17.39 33.56 2.42
C SER A 3 16.24 32.67 1.89
N GLU A 4 16.55 31.85 0.92
CA GLU A 4 15.61 30.88 0.37
C GLU A 4 15.15 29.91 1.47
N LYS A 5 13.82 29.72 1.62
CA LYS A 5 13.24 28.90 2.68
C LYS A 5 13.65 27.44 2.52
N ARG A 6 14.31 26.87 3.54
CA ARG A 6 14.74 25.46 3.54
C ARG A 6 13.58 24.54 3.89
N VAL A 7 13.20 23.67 2.99
CA VAL A 7 12.16 22.66 3.19
C VAL A 7 12.79 21.28 3.20
N VAL A 8 12.72 20.58 4.33
CA VAL A 8 13.17 19.18 4.42
C VAL A 8 11.95 18.25 4.37
N VAL A 9 11.96 17.27 3.46
CA VAL A 9 10.91 16.28 3.31
C VAL A 9 11.45 14.90 3.68
N ILE A 10 10.87 14.26 4.69
CA ILE A 10 11.25 12.90 5.10
C ILE A 10 10.32 11.90 4.42
N GLY A 11 10.84 11.22 3.41
CA GLY A 11 10.13 10.22 2.61
C GLY A 11 10.19 10.52 1.11
N GLY A 12 10.93 9.69 0.36
CA GLY A 12 11.10 9.76 -1.09
C GLY A 12 9.99 9.04 -1.89
N GLY A 13 8.81 8.83 -1.29
CA GLY A 13 7.67 8.22 -1.96
C GLY A 13 6.81 9.22 -2.74
N LEU A 14 5.63 8.75 -3.18
CA LEU A 14 4.72 9.49 -4.07
C LEU A 14 4.37 10.90 -3.55
N ALA A 15 3.99 11.02 -2.27
CA ALA A 15 3.62 12.30 -1.68
C ALA A 15 4.82 13.27 -1.57
N GLY A 16 5.95 12.79 -1.05
CA GLY A 16 7.15 13.62 -0.85
C GLY A 16 7.73 14.13 -2.17
N LEU A 17 7.79 13.29 -3.20
CA LEU A 17 8.27 13.71 -4.52
C LEU A 17 7.28 14.64 -5.23
N ARG A 18 5.98 14.39 -5.09
CA ARG A 18 4.96 15.30 -5.66
C ARG A 18 5.11 16.69 -5.06
N LEU A 19 5.25 16.77 -3.74
CA LEU A 19 5.48 18.04 -3.05
C LEU A 19 6.75 18.72 -3.53
N ALA A 20 7.88 18.00 -3.57
CA ALA A 20 9.16 18.56 -4.01
C ALA A 20 9.09 19.09 -5.44
N ASN A 21 8.44 18.37 -6.36
CA ASN A 21 8.24 18.81 -7.72
C ASN A 21 7.32 20.04 -7.83
N ARG A 22 6.31 20.15 -6.97
CA ARG A 22 5.40 21.30 -6.93
C ARG A 22 6.04 22.56 -6.37
N LEU A 23 6.89 22.42 -5.36
CA LEU A 23 7.63 23.53 -4.81
C LEU A 23 8.68 24.06 -5.80
N GLY A 24 9.31 23.17 -6.58
CA GLY A 24 10.27 23.55 -7.60
C GLY A 24 11.31 24.55 -7.08
N PRO A 25 11.55 25.67 -7.81
CA PRO A 25 12.52 26.68 -7.41
C PRO A 25 12.00 27.65 -6.34
N ALA A 26 10.77 27.51 -5.85
CA ALA A 26 10.21 28.42 -4.82
C ALA A 26 10.79 28.18 -3.42
N ALA A 27 11.51 27.08 -3.20
CA ALA A 27 12.15 26.73 -1.94
C ALA A 27 13.38 25.85 -2.14
N ALA A 28 14.34 25.96 -1.22
CA ALA A 28 15.49 25.03 -1.13
C ALA A 28 15.01 23.69 -0.54
N VAL A 29 14.57 22.77 -1.41
CA VAL A 29 14.00 21.49 -0.98
C VAL A 29 15.11 20.44 -0.85
N THR A 30 15.09 19.66 0.25
CA THR A 30 15.87 18.44 0.43
C THR A 30 14.93 17.29 0.76
N VAL A 31 14.96 16.21 -0.02
CA VAL A 31 14.19 15.00 0.22
C VAL A 31 15.10 13.91 0.77
N LEU A 32 14.75 13.33 1.92
CA LEU A 32 15.46 12.22 2.55
C LEU A 32 14.69 10.93 2.30
N GLY A 33 15.23 10.01 1.52
CA GLY A 33 14.64 8.72 1.18
C GLY A 33 15.41 7.56 1.78
N GLU A 34 14.77 6.77 2.63
CA GLU A 34 15.36 5.59 3.29
C GLU A 34 15.71 4.48 2.30
N GLU A 35 14.92 4.28 1.27
CA GLU A 35 15.14 3.26 0.26
C GLU A 35 16.28 3.67 -0.71
N THR A 36 17.09 2.68 -1.09
CA THR A 36 18.18 2.87 -2.06
C THR A 36 17.69 2.88 -3.51
N HIS A 37 16.52 2.32 -3.74
CA HIS A 37 15.87 2.27 -5.06
C HIS A 37 15.57 3.67 -5.61
N VAL A 38 15.54 3.77 -6.93
CA VAL A 38 14.92 4.93 -7.59
C VAL A 38 13.46 5.00 -7.10
N PRO A 39 12.96 6.16 -6.71
CA PRO A 39 11.55 6.30 -6.29
C PRO A 39 10.60 5.72 -7.31
N TYR A 40 9.62 5.00 -6.85
CA TYR A 40 8.72 4.21 -7.69
C TYR A 40 7.26 4.33 -7.24
N ASN A 41 6.36 4.06 -8.18
CA ASN A 41 4.94 3.97 -7.90
C ASN A 41 4.60 2.63 -7.23
N ARG A 42 4.37 2.63 -5.91
CA ARG A 42 4.04 1.42 -5.12
C ARG A 42 2.76 0.72 -5.56
N VAL A 43 1.85 1.43 -6.21
CA VAL A 43 0.61 0.84 -6.74
C VAL A 43 0.92 -0.25 -7.78
N LEU A 44 2.06 -0.12 -8.47
CA LEU A 44 2.49 -1.04 -9.53
C LEU A 44 3.32 -2.24 -9.04
N LEU A 45 3.59 -2.38 -7.73
CA LEU A 45 4.40 -3.49 -7.19
C LEU A 45 3.83 -4.87 -7.55
N ALA A 46 2.51 -5.03 -7.60
CA ALA A 46 1.90 -6.29 -8.01
C ALA A 46 2.15 -6.61 -9.51
N GLU A 47 2.28 -5.60 -10.35
CA GLU A 47 2.61 -5.77 -11.78
C GLU A 47 4.10 -6.12 -11.96
N VAL A 48 4.97 -5.56 -11.11
CA VAL A 48 6.38 -5.96 -11.04
C VAL A 48 6.51 -7.40 -10.57
N LEU A 49 5.79 -7.78 -9.50
CA LEU A 49 5.75 -9.15 -8.99
C LEU A 49 5.25 -10.13 -10.04
N ALA A 50 4.24 -9.76 -10.81
CA ALA A 50 3.71 -10.57 -11.91
C ALA A 50 4.67 -10.70 -13.11
N GLY A 51 5.77 -9.94 -13.12
CA GLY A 51 6.72 -9.89 -14.23
C GLY A 51 6.24 -9.11 -15.45
N ARG A 52 5.16 -8.32 -15.32
CA ARG A 52 4.63 -7.49 -16.40
C ARG A 52 5.43 -6.22 -16.63
N TYR A 53 5.93 -5.63 -15.54
CA TYR A 53 6.77 -4.44 -15.57
C TYR A 53 8.12 -4.75 -14.96
N ALA A 54 9.18 -4.29 -15.60
CA ALA A 54 10.48 -4.18 -14.95
C ALA A 54 10.41 -3.10 -13.85
N PRO A 55 11.14 -3.25 -12.73
CA PRO A 55 11.13 -2.25 -11.65
C PRO A 55 11.34 -0.82 -12.12
N GLU A 56 12.20 -0.61 -13.10
CA GLU A 56 12.58 0.69 -13.67
C GLU A 56 11.41 1.42 -14.32
N VAL A 57 10.45 0.68 -14.91
CA VAL A 57 9.26 1.25 -15.56
C VAL A 57 8.34 1.92 -14.54
N THR A 58 8.43 1.52 -13.27
CA THR A 58 7.61 2.10 -12.21
C THR A 58 8.18 3.39 -11.61
N ALA A 59 9.34 3.84 -12.11
CA ALA A 59 10.05 5.01 -11.60
C ALA A 59 9.18 6.27 -11.63
N LEU A 60 9.22 7.03 -10.54
CA LEU A 60 8.60 8.34 -10.45
C LEU A 60 9.56 9.42 -10.96
N PRO A 61 9.04 10.52 -11.54
CA PRO A 61 9.86 11.68 -11.85
C PRO A 61 10.52 12.21 -10.58
N ALA A 62 11.85 12.12 -10.50
CA ALA A 62 12.61 12.61 -9.35
C ALA A 62 13.02 14.07 -9.58
N PRO A 63 12.96 14.92 -8.53
CA PRO A 63 13.34 16.33 -8.62
C PRO A 63 14.87 16.52 -8.58
N GLY A 64 15.60 15.85 -9.48
CA GLY A 64 17.05 16.06 -9.63
C GLY A 64 17.87 15.81 -8.35
N PRO A 65 18.90 16.65 -8.07
CA PRO A 65 19.84 16.45 -6.95
C PRO A 65 19.27 16.66 -5.55
N VAL A 66 18.02 17.05 -5.45
CA VAL A 66 17.29 17.31 -4.19
C VAL A 66 17.03 16.04 -3.38
N LEU A 67 17.01 14.87 -4.02
CA LEU A 67 16.73 13.59 -3.39
C LEU A 67 18.00 12.88 -2.93
N ARG A 68 18.09 12.60 -1.64
CA ARG A 68 19.13 11.75 -1.02
C ARG A 68 18.55 10.38 -0.74
N ARG A 69 18.94 9.39 -1.53
CA ARG A 69 18.50 7.98 -1.39
C ARG A 69 19.40 7.22 -0.42
N GLY A 70 18.83 6.21 0.25
CA GLY A 70 19.53 5.40 1.24
C GLY A 70 19.88 6.17 2.51
N VAL A 71 19.19 7.28 2.78
CA VAL A 71 19.41 8.12 3.95
C VAL A 71 18.13 8.12 4.81
N ARG A 72 18.25 7.57 6.00
CA ARG A 72 17.13 7.46 6.95
C ARG A 72 17.22 8.54 8.02
N ALA A 73 16.14 9.32 8.16
CA ALA A 73 15.99 10.22 9.30
C ALA A 73 15.78 9.40 10.58
N VAL A 74 16.62 9.62 11.58
CA VAL A 74 16.60 8.88 12.86
C VAL A 74 16.12 9.73 14.03
N ARG A 75 16.26 11.05 13.96
CA ARG A 75 15.81 11.99 14.99
C ARG A 75 15.43 13.35 14.37
N VAL A 76 14.34 13.91 14.85
CA VAL A 76 13.97 15.31 14.59
C VAL A 76 14.19 16.10 15.85
N ASP A 77 15.05 17.12 15.78
CA ASP A 77 15.27 18.09 16.84
C ASP A 77 14.46 19.35 16.52
N ARG A 78 13.39 19.57 17.28
CA ARG A 78 12.47 20.70 17.06
C ARG A 78 13.04 22.03 17.56
N ALA A 79 13.91 21.98 18.59
CA ALA A 79 14.52 23.18 19.16
C ALA A 79 15.59 23.73 18.21
N GLU A 80 16.44 22.86 17.67
CA GLU A 80 17.48 23.21 16.71
C GLU A 80 16.98 23.28 15.26
N GLN A 81 15.72 22.88 15.00
CA GLN A 81 15.15 22.79 13.66
C GLN A 81 16.03 21.96 12.71
N ALA A 82 16.37 20.74 13.15
CA ALA A 82 17.31 19.88 12.45
C ALA A 82 16.81 18.42 12.40
N VAL A 83 17.07 17.78 11.27
CA VAL A 83 16.86 16.34 11.09
C VAL A 83 18.20 15.64 11.11
N HIS A 84 18.39 14.68 12.01
CA HIS A 84 19.58 13.83 12.09
C HIS A 84 19.34 12.54 11.31
N CYS A 85 20.33 12.17 10.51
CA CYS A 85 20.29 10.99 9.65
C CYS A 85 21.22 9.89 10.14
N ASP A 86 20.97 8.65 9.70
CA ASP A 86 21.75 7.46 10.05
C ASP A 86 23.17 7.46 9.45
N ASP A 87 23.42 8.24 8.39
CA ASP A 87 24.73 8.47 7.79
C ASP A 87 25.55 9.53 8.53
N GLY A 88 25.07 10.03 9.68
CA GLY A 88 25.71 11.07 10.48
C GLY A 88 25.46 12.50 9.98
N THR A 89 24.78 12.69 8.86
CA THR A 89 24.47 14.02 8.36
C THR A 89 23.32 14.66 9.12
N VAL A 90 23.31 16.01 9.15
CA VAL A 90 22.28 16.83 9.77
C VAL A 90 21.68 17.76 8.71
N ALA A 91 20.37 17.75 8.55
CA ALA A 91 19.64 18.60 7.62
C ALA A 91 18.85 19.68 8.40
N PRO A 92 19.31 20.94 8.41
CA PRO A 92 18.56 22.03 9.03
C PRO A 92 17.37 22.43 8.17
N TYR A 93 16.25 22.81 8.83
CA TYR A 93 15.01 23.17 8.14
C TYR A 93 14.38 24.45 8.71
N ASP A 94 13.68 25.18 7.85
CA ASP A 94 12.72 26.22 8.23
C ASP A 94 11.30 25.65 8.23
N THR A 95 11.05 24.64 7.37
CA THR A 95 9.85 23.82 7.33
C THR A 95 10.21 22.36 7.16
N LEU A 96 9.62 21.49 7.97
CA LEU A 96 9.76 20.04 7.88
C LEU A 96 8.47 19.40 7.39
N VAL A 97 8.56 18.41 6.49
CA VAL A 97 7.41 17.64 6.03
C VAL A 97 7.64 16.15 6.25
N LEU A 98 6.78 15.53 7.04
CA LEU A 98 6.76 14.10 7.25
C LEU A 98 5.93 13.45 6.14
N ALA A 99 6.57 12.73 5.25
CA ALA A 99 5.97 11.92 4.18
C ALA A 99 6.41 10.46 4.31
N THR A 100 6.51 9.98 5.55
CA THR A 100 7.10 8.69 5.93
C THR A 100 6.27 7.47 5.50
N GLY A 101 5.04 7.67 5.07
CA GLY A 101 4.18 6.61 4.56
C GLY A 101 3.70 5.62 5.63
N SER A 102 3.60 4.36 5.26
CA SER A 102 3.09 3.28 6.13
C SER A 102 3.93 2.00 5.98
N ASN A 103 3.95 1.20 7.05
CA ASN A 103 4.55 -0.14 7.07
C ASN A 103 3.48 -1.22 6.88
N ALA A 104 3.86 -2.36 6.34
CA ALA A 104 3.03 -3.56 6.37
C ALA A 104 2.70 -3.96 7.82
N VAL A 105 1.48 -4.40 8.05
CA VAL A 105 1.08 -4.99 9.32
C VAL A 105 1.59 -6.42 9.37
N LEU A 106 2.43 -6.71 10.35
CA LEU A 106 2.84 -8.06 10.70
C LEU A 106 1.91 -8.55 11.80
N PRO A 107 1.00 -9.48 11.51
CA PRO A 107 0.03 -9.95 12.49
C PRO A 107 0.72 -10.78 13.58
N PRO A 108 0.15 -10.85 14.81
CA PRO A 108 0.73 -11.61 15.90
C PRO A 108 0.47 -13.12 15.73
N LEU A 109 1.13 -13.73 14.75
CA LEU A 109 1.05 -15.15 14.47
C LEU A 109 2.07 -15.93 15.28
N ARG A 110 1.69 -17.10 15.80
CA ARG A 110 2.63 -18.02 16.45
C ARG A 110 3.71 -18.41 15.45
N GLY A 111 4.95 -18.50 15.92
CA GLY A 111 6.09 -18.90 15.08
C GLY A 111 6.54 -17.86 14.05
N LEU A 112 5.90 -16.68 13.99
CA LEU A 112 6.34 -15.60 13.08
C LEU A 112 7.69 -15.01 13.53
N PHE A 113 7.84 -14.79 14.84
CA PHE A 113 9.08 -14.28 15.42
C PHE A 113 9.62 -15.23 16.47
N GLU A 114 10.94 -15.23 16.65
CA GLU A 114 11.58 -15.77 17.83
C GLU A 114 11.31 -14.88 19.05
N PRO A 115 11.37 -15.40 20.30
CA PRO A 115 11.13 -14.59 21.49
C PRO A 115 11.98 -13.32 21.55
N ASP A 116 13.23 -13.40 21.12
CA ASP A 116 14.20 -12.29 21.12
C ASP A 116 14.53 -11.76 19.71
N GLY A 117 13.85 -12.26 18.67
CA GLY A 117 14.09 -11.95 17.26
C GLY A 117 13.01 -11.05 16.66
N ARG A 118 13.39 -10.28 15.65
CA ARG A 118 12.48 -9.48 14.82
C ARG A 118 12.51 -9.88 13.35
N GLU A 119 13.34 -10.88 13.01
CA GLU A 119 13.48 -11.36 11.64
C GLU A 119 12.37 -12.35 11.30
N LEU A 120 11.83 -12.21 10.09
CA LEU A 120 10.86 -13.15 9.55
C LEU A 120 11.57 -14.46 9.17
N PRO A 121 10.90 -15.63 9.28
CA PRO A 121 11.44 -16.87 8.76
C PRO A 121 11.68 -16.77 7.25
N ASP A 122 12.69 -17.48 6.75
CA ASP A 122 12.92 -17.65 5.31
C ASP A 122 11.64 -18.17 4.61
N GLY A 123 11.24 -17.54 3.51
CA GLY A 123 10.00 -17.81 2.80
C GLY A 123 8.77 -17.06 3.35
N VAL A 124 8.89 -16.29 4.44
CA VAL A 124 7.82 -15.38 4.89
C VAL A 124 8.14 -13.95 4.45
N HIS A 125 7.23 -13.33 3.73
CA HIS A 125 7.42 -12.01 3.13
C HIS A 125 6.29 -11.06 3.51
N ALA A 126 6.62 -9.81 3.85
CA ALA A 126 5.68 -8.71 3.69
C ALA A 126 5.54 -8.36 2.19
N PHE A 127 4.54 -7.52 1.85
CA PHE A 127 4.41 -7.03 0.48
C PHE A 127 4.08 -5.53 0.51
N ARG A 128 5.11 -4.68 0.59
CA ARG A 128 4.93 -3.23 0.70
C ARG A 128 6.02 -2.42 0.01
N THR A 129 7.25 -2.91 -0.05
CA THR A 129 8.41 -2.22 -0.61
C THR A 129 8.92 -2.89 -1.88
N MET A 130 9.81 -2.23 -2.61
CA MET A 130 10.47 -2.85 -3.76
C MET A 130 11.36 -4.01 -3.31
N ASP A 131 12.04 -3.89 -2.15
CA ASP A 131 12.83 -5.00 -1.59
C ASP A 131 11.96 -6.21 -1.28
N ASP A 132 10.77 -6.00 -0.66
CA ASP A 132 9.80 -7.08 -0.46
C ASP A 132 9.39 -7.74 -1.78
N CYS A 133 9.11 -6.92 -2.79
CA CYS A 133 8.71 -7.38 -4.13
C CYS A 133 9.83 -8.21 -4.80
N MET A 134 11.06 -7.74 -4.74
CA MET A 134 12.21 -8.43 -5.33
C MET A 134 12.54 -9.73 -4.59
N ALA A 135 12.52 -9.71 -3.25
CA ALA A 135 12.74 -10.90 -2.43
C ALA A 135 11.66 -11.96 -2.70
N LEU A 136 10.38 -11.56 -2.73
CA LEU A 136 9.26 -12.43 -3.07
C LEU A 136 9.38 -12.95 -4.51
N SER A 137 9.76 -12.09 -5.45
CA SER A 137 9.97 -12.46 -6.85
C SER A 137 11.06 -13.53 -7.00
N ALA A 138 12.13 -13.44 -6.23
CA ALA A 138 13.22 -14.43 -6.24
C ALA A 138 12.81 -15.77 -5.61
N ALA A 139 11.87 -15.75 -4.63
CA ALA A 139 11.37 -16.97 -3.98
C ALA A 139 10.35 -17.74 -4.83
N VAL A 140 9.68 -17.08 -5.78
CA VAL A 140 8.56 -17.65 -6.55
C VAL A 140 9.02 -18.23 -7.89
N ARG A 141 8.61 -19.47 -8.16
CA ARG A 141 8.77 -20.20 -9.41
C ARG A 141 7.57 -21.12 -9.63
N PRO A 142 7.34 -21.62 -10.85
CA PRO A 142 6.22 -22.52 -11.13
C PRO A 142 6.18 -23.70 -10.16
N GLY A 143 4.99 -24.02 -9.63
CA GLY A 143 4.75 -25.10 -8.69
C GLY A 143 5.07 -24.79 -7.22
N VAL A 144 5.61 -23.61 -6.87
CA VAL A 144 5.79 -23.18 -5.48
C VAL A 144 4.42 -23.02 -4.82
N ARG A 145 4.26 -23.58 -3.62
CA ARG A 145 3.05 -23.41 -2.81
C ARG A 145 3.13 -22.10 -2.05
N ALA A 146 2.23 -21.21 -2.34
CA ALA A 146 2.18 -19.88 -1.73
C ALA A 146 0.88 -19.67 -0.95
N VAL A 147 0.96 -19.24 0.30
CA VAL A 147 -0.19 -18.82 1.09
C VAL A 147 -0.16 -17.31 1.27
N VAL A 148 -1.20 -16.63 0.80
CA VAL A 148 -1.40 -15.18 0.99
C VAL A 148 -2.37 -14.97 2.15
N ILE A 149 -1.95 -14.25 3.18
CA ILE A 149 -2.76 -13.98 4.37
C ILE A 149 -3.33 -12.56 4.27
N GLY A 150 -4.65 -12.48 4.08
CA GLY A 150 -5.42 -11.24 3.93
C GLY A 150 -5.96 -11.02 2.53
N GLY A 151 -7.29 -10.93 2.42
CA GLY A 151 -8.05 -10.77 1.16
C GLY A 151 -8.41 -9.31 0.83
N GLY A 152 -7.65 -8.34 1.35
CA GLY A 152 -7.77 -6.93 0.95
C GLY A 152 -7.06 -6.64 -0.37
N LEU A 153 -7.02 -5.35 -0.76
CA LEU A 153 -6.45 -4.87 -2.03
C LEU A 153 -5.05 -5.45 -2.34
N LEU A 154 -4.13 -5.38 -1.37
CA LEU A 154 -2.77 -5.89 -1.54
C LEU A 154 -2.71 -7.41 -1.66
N GLY A 155 -3.53 -8.13 -0.86
CA GLY A 155 -3.56 -9.59 -0.89
C GLY A 155 -4.13 -10.15 -2.19
N VAL A 156 -5.23 -9.60 -2.66
CA VAL A 156 -5.82 -9.93 -3.96
C VAL A 156 -4.81 -9.70 -5.09
N SER A 157 -4.15 -8.54 -5.09
CA SER A 157 -3.13 -8.20 -6.09
C SER A 157 -1.92 -9.14 -6.04
N ALA A 158 -1.45 -9.48 -4.82
CA ALA A 158 -0.33 -10.41 -4.63
C ALA A 158 -0.70 -11.82 -5.07
N ALA A 159 -1.88 -12.33 -4.66
CA ALA A 159 -2.34 -13.68 -5.03
C ALA A 159 -2.43 -13.85 -6.55
N ARG A 160 -3.04 -12.87 -7.25
CA ARG A 160 -3.07 -12.84 -8.71
C ARG A 160 -1.66 -12.85 -9.32
N ALA A 161 -0.76 -12.00 -8.79
CA ALA A 161 0.59 -11.89 -9.32
C ALA A 161 1.40 -13.20 -9.16
N LEU A 162 1.22 -13.89 -8.03
CA LEU A 162 1.84 -15.19 -7.77
C LEU A 162 1.30 -16.28 -8.67
N ALA A 163 -0.03 -16.33 -8.86
CA ALA A 163 -0.68 -17.27 -9.78
C ALA A 163 -0.21 -17.06 -11.23
N ALA A 164 -0.10 -15.80 -11.67
CA ALA A 164 0.43 -15.47 -13.00
C ALA A 164 1.88 -15.96 -13.22
N ARG A 165 2.62 -16.21 -12.14
CA ARG A 165 3.98 -16.81 -12.19
C ARG A 165 3.99 -18.33 -12.04
N GLY A 166 2.83 -18.96 -12.05
CA GLY A 166 2.67 -20.40 -11.94
C GLY A 166 2.82 -20.97 -10.53
N ALA A 167 2.73 -20.15 -9.49
CA ALA A 167 2.64 -20.64 -8.11
C ALA A 167 1.26 -21.27 -7.86
N VAL A 168 1.21 -22.28 -6.98
CA VAL A 168 -0.03 -22.82 -6.43
C VAL A 168 -0.43 -21.91 -5.24
N VAL A 169 -1.48 -21.14 -5.41
CA VAL A 169 -1.80 -20.05 -4.48
C VAL A 169 -3.06 -20.34 -3.68
N VAL A 170 -2.95 -20.22 -2.37
CA VAL A 170 -4.09 -20.17 -1.42
C VAL A 170 -4.18 -18.78 -0.85
N LEU A 171 -5.34 -18.15 -0.94
CA LEU A 171 -5.66 -16.86 -0.33
C LEU A 171 -6.54 -17.06 0.89
N ALA A 172 -5.99 -16.83 2.08
CA ALA A 172 -6.69 -16.96 3.36
C ALA A 172 -7.19 -15.57 3.84
N GLN A 173 -8.50 -15.42 3.93
CA GLN A 173 -9.18 -14.20 4.39
C GLN A 173 -9.96 -14.48 5.67
N GLN A 174 -9.72 -13.67 6.72
CA GLN A 174 -10.42 -13.82 8.00
C GLN A 174 -11.88 -13.41 7.94
N GLY A 175 -12.23 -12.43 7.10
CA GLY A 175 -13.59 -11.96 6.92
C GLY A 175 -14.39 -12.84 5.96
N GLU A 176 -15.69 -12.52 5.84
CA GLU A 176 -16.63 -13.27 4.99
C GLU A 176 -16.33 -13.13 3.49
N ARG A 177 -15.71 -12.02 3.08
CA ARG A 177 -15.55 -11.65 1.68
C ARG A 177 -14.19 -11.05 1.38
N LEU A 178 -13.83 -11.06 0.10
CA LEU A 178 -12.68 -10.31 -0.38
C LEU A 178 -13.02 -8.82 -0.46
N MET A 179 -12.04 -7.97 -0.14
CA MET A 179 -12.15 -6.51 -0.25
C MET A 179 -13.42 -5.91 0.41
N GLU A 180 -13.81 -6.41 1.58
CA GLU A 180 -15.04 -6.04 2.31
C GLU A 180 -15.23 -4.52 2.51
N ARG A 181 -14.13 -3.77 2.55
CA ARG A 181 -14.18 -2.31 2.72
C ARG A 181 -14.60 -1.58 1.46
N GLN A 182 -14.41 -2.19 0.29
CA GLN A 182 -14.64 -1.59 -1.00
C GLN A 182 -15.82 -2.21 -1.73
N LEU A 183 -16.03 -3.51 -1.55
CA LEU A 183 -17.00 -4.29 -2.34
C LEU A 183 -18.17 -4.76 -1.49
N ASP A 184 -19.34 -4.81 -2.11
CA ASP A 184 -20.48 -5.55 -1.58
C ASP A 184 -20.36 -7.05 -1.87
N ALA A 185 -21.37 -7.83 -1.46
CA ALA A 185 -21.32 -9.29 -1.57
C ALA A 185 -21.25 -9.76 -3.04
N ASP A 186 -22.04 -9.17 -3.93
CA ASP A 186 -22.10 -9.60 -5.35
C ASP A 186 -20.79 -9.27 -6.08
N ALA A 187 -20.28 -8.06 -5.89
CA ALA A 187 -19.00 -7.65 -6.47
C ALA A 187 -17.82 -8.50 -5.93
N SER A 188 -17.83 -8.81 -4.63
CA SER A 188 -16.84 -9.69 -4.03
C SER A 188 -16.89 -11.12 -4.56
N ALA A 189 -18.11 -11.66 -4.81
CA ALA A 189 -18.30 -12.98 -5.40
C ALA A 189 -17.75 -13.04 -6.84
N LEU A 190 -17.97 -12.01 -7.65
CA LEU A 190 -17.40 -11.92 -9.00
C LEU A 190 -15.87 -11.84 -8.96
N LEU A 191 -15.32 -11.08 -8.05
CA LEU A 191 -13.88 -11.02 -7.83
C LEU A 191 -13.31 -12.38 -7.43
N ALA A 192 -13.97 -13.10 -6.52
CA ALA A 192 -13.55 -14.43 -6.09
C ALA A 192 -13.60 -15.44 -7.24
N THR A 193 -14.67 -15.42 -8.06
CA THR A 193 -14.77 -16.24 -9.27
C THR A 193 -13.61 -15.99 -10.23
N HIS A 194 -13.31 -14.71 -10.50
CA HIS A 194 -12.21 -14.32 -11.38
C HIS A 194 -10.86 -14.85 -10.88
N LEU A 195 -10.56 -14.69 -9.57
CA LEU A 195 -9.32 -15.19 -8.98
C LEU A 195 -9.25 -16.72 -9.02
N SER A 196 -10.37 -17.41 -8.80
CA SER A 196 -10.43 -18.88 -8.88
C SER A 196 -10.14 -19.38 -10.30
N GLU A 197 -10.63 -18.70 -11.33
CA GLU A 197 -10.33 -18.97 -12.72
C GLU A 197 -8.84 -18.76 -13.06
N LEU A 198 -8.17 -17.85 -12.35
CA LEU A 198 -6.72 -17.65 -12.43
C LEU A 198 -5.92 -18.70 -11.62
N GLY A 199 -6.59 -19.67 -11.01
CA GLY A 199 -5.97 -20.74 -10.24
C GLY A 199 -5.67 -20.41 -8.78
N VAL A 200 -6.32 -19.36 -8.22
CA VAL A 200 -6.20 -19.03 -6.79
C VAL A 200 -7.28 -19.77 -6.01
N GLU A 201 -6.89 -20.61 -5.06
CA GLU A 201 -7.79 -21.19 -4.07
C GLU A 201 -8.11 -20.16 -2.98
N ILE A 202 -9.38 -19.95 -2.67
CA ILE A 202 -9.83 -18.89 -1.75
C ILE A 202 -10.52 -19.50 -0.54
N HIS A 203 -10.02 -19.15 0.66
CA HIS A 203 -10.63 -19.49 1.94
C HIS A 203 -11.06 -18.20 2.64
N THR A 204 -12.36 -17.93 2.68
CA THR A 204 -12.96 -16.88 3.50
C THR A 204 -13.32 -17.42 4.89
N GLU A 205 -13.61 -16.53 5.86
CA GLU A 205 -13.86 -16.88 7.26
C GLU A 205 -12.73 -17.72 7.89
N CYS A 206 -11.53 -17.62 7.29
CA CYS A 206 -10.38 -18.44 7.58
C CYS A 206 -9.33 -17.63 8.35
N ARG A 207 -9.21 -17.85 9.65
CA ARG A 207 -8.23 -17.18 10.49
C ARG A 207 -6.94 -17.99 10.58
N VAL A 208 -5.84 -17.41 10.12
CA VAL A 208 -4.51 -17.96 10.35
C VAL A 208 -4.08 -17.68 11.79
N ARG A 209 -3.63 -18.72 12.50
CA ARG A 209 -3.18 -18.67 13.91
C ARG A 209 -1.66 -18.61 14.02
N GLY A 210 -0.95 -19.25 13.11
CA GLY A 210 0.49 -19.36 13.19
C GLY A 210 1.16 -19.75 11.89
N VAL A 211 2.48 -19.63 11.90
CA VAL A 211 3.38 -20.07 10.84
C VAL A 211 4.14 -21.28 11.38
N THR A 212 4.19 -22.36 10.60
CA THR A 212 5.00 -23.53 10.91
C THR A 212 6.36 -23.40 10.22
N THR A 213 7.42 -23.70 10.97
CA THR A 213 8.80 -23.56 10.47
C THR A 213 9.63 -24.80 10.81
N THR A 214 10.66 -25.03 10.03
CA THR A 214 11.73 -26.00 10.35
C THR A 214 13.06 -25.25 10.45
N ALA A 215 14.02 -25.82 11.20
CA ALA A 215 15.37 -25.30 11.19
C ALA A 215 15.96 -25.46 9.78
N SER A 216 16.44 -24.36 9.19
CA SER A 216 17.13 -24.43 7.91
C SER A 216 18.48 -25.09 8.13
N ALA A 217 18.86 -26.04 7.28
CA ALA A 217 20.23 -26.55 7.31
C ALA A 217 21.19 -25.36 6.97
N PRO A 218 22.31 -25.23 7.67
CA PRO A 218 23.28 -24.23 7.32
C PRO A 218 23.69 -24.41 5.85
N PRO A 219 23.91 -23.31 5.09
CA PRO A 219 24.38 -23.42 3.73
C PRO A 219 25.66 -24.28 3.72
N ALA A 220 25.73 -25.28 2.84
CA ALA A 220 26.89 -26.13 2.70
C ALA A 220 28.12 -25.25 2.49
N ALA A 221 28.99 -25.22 3.49
CA ALA A 221 30.23 -24.45 3.40
C ALA A 221 30.98 -24.93 2.14
N PRO A 222 31.50 -24.03 1.29
CA PRO A 222 32.34 -24.44 0.19
C PRO A 222 33.51 -25.27 0.76
N ALA A 223 33.74 -26.44 0.18
CA ALA A 223 34.75 -27.41 0.63
C ALA A 223 36.08 -26.69 0.88
N ARG A 224 36.41 -26.42 2.15
CA ARG A 224 37.69 -25.87 2.55
C ARG A 224 38.72 -26.97 2.40
N ARG A 225 39.70 -26.74 1.59
CA ARG A 225 40.96 -27.52 1.57
C ARG A 225 41.57 -27.44 2.98
N SER A 226 41.96 -28.61 3.45
CA SER A 226 42.54 -28.86 4.77
C SER A 226 43.69 -27.91 5.12
N GLY A 227 43.56 -27.16 6.20
CA GLY A 227 44.64 -26.39 6.79
C GLY A 227 44.22 -25.88 8.17
N GLY A 228 44.82 -26.45 9.20
CA GLY A 228 44.83 -26.31 10.61
C GLY A 228 44.13 -25.15 11.35
N GLY A 229 43.40 -25.52 12.35
CA GLY A 229 43.39 -24.99 13.71
C GLY A 229 42.81 -23.64 14.02
N ALA A 230 41.62 -23.58 14.61
CA ALA A 230 41.34 -22.94 15.91
C ALA A 230 39.88 -23.20 16.32
N PRO A 231 39.55 -23.43 17.58
CA PRO A 231 38.20 -23.72 18.04
C PRO A 231 37.45 -22.43 18.32
N GLY A 232 36.16 -22.45 18.02
CA GLY A 232 35.21 -21.58 18.68
C GLY A 232 34.70 -20.40 17.86
N ASN A 233 33.77 -20.70 16.95
CA ASN A 233 32.69 -19.74 16.70
C ASN A 233 31.36 -20.52 16.74
N ALA A 234 30.54 -20.23 17.75
CA ALA A 234 29.22 -20.79 17.84
C ALA A 234 28.50 -20.51 16.53
N ALA A 235 27.95 -21.56 15.90
CA ALA A 235 27.12 -21.42 14.73
C ALA A 235 26.01 -20.40 15.03
N ALA A 236 25.81 -19.44 14.16
CA ALA A 236 24.67 -18.55 14.25
C ALA A 236 23.40 -19.39 14.38
N PRO A 237 22.42 -18.99 15.22
CA PRO A 237 21.18 -19.76 15.41
C PRO A 237 20.58 -20.04 14.03
N GLY A 238 20.23 -21.30 13.78
CA GLY A 238 19.84 -21.80 12.47
C GLY A 238 18.66 -20.99 11.94
N GLN A 239 18.84 -20.42 10.78
CA GLN A 239 17.80 -19.67 10.06
C GLN A 239 16.57 -20.57 9.89
N ARG A 240 15.40 -20.13 10.33
CA ARG A 240 14.13 -20.90 10.23
C ARG A 240 13.55 -20.72 8.84
N ARG A 241 13.05 -21.79 8.27
CA ARG A 241 12.33 -21.77 6.97
C ARG A 241 10.87 -22.11 7.19
N VAL A 242 9.96 -21.41 6.52
CA VAL A 242 8.52 -21.71 6.55
C VAL A 242 8.24 -23.06 5.88
N THR A 243 7.31 -23.80 6.46
CA THR A 243 6.79 -25.07 5.92
C THR A 243 5.27 -25.03 5.73
N GLY A 244 4.60 -24.03 6.29
CA GLY A 244 3.17 -23.85 6.16
C GLY A 244 2.58 -22.85 7.15
N VAL A 245 1.27 -22.80 7.19
CA VAL A 245 0.48 -22.02 8.13
C VAL A 245 -0.53 -22.90 8.85
N GLU A 246 -0.82 -22.57 10.11
CA GLU A 246 -1.84 -23.21 10.93
C GLU A 246 -3.08 -22.31 11.01
N LEU A 247 -4.24 -22.86 10.72
CA LEU A 247 -5.53 -22.20 10.83
C LEU A 247 -6.11 -22.31 12.24
N ALA A 248 -7.15 -21.52 12.53
CA ALA A 248 -7.75 -21.49 13.86
C ALA A 248 -8.46 -22.79 14.25
N ASP A 249 -8.95 -23.54 13.27
CA ASP A 249 -9.57 -24.86 13.40
C ASP A 249 -8.55 -26.01 13.54
N GLY A 250 -7.25 -25.71 13.45
CA GLY A 250 -6.16 -26.68 13.54
C GLY A 250 -5.74 -27.26 12.18
N TYR A 251 -6.42 -26.90 11.09
CA TYR A 251 -6.00 -27.33 9.75
C TYR A 251 -4.65 -26.70 9.37
N ARG A 252 -3.83 -27.43 8.63
CA ARG A 252 -2.52 -26.95 8.18
C ARG A 252 -2.47 -26.89 6.66
N LEU A 253 -2.09 -25.72 6.16
CA LEU A 253 -1.78 -25.50 4.76
C LEU A 253 -0.26 -25.55 4.61
N GLU A 254 0.22 -26.44 3.77
CA GLU A 254 1.64 -26.48 3.40
C GLU A 254 1.99 -25.29 2.54
N ALA A 255 3.12 -24.64 2.82
CA ALA A 255 3.58 -23.48 2.08
C ALA A 255 5.10 -23.40 2.03
N ASP A 256 5.63 -23.13 0.87
CA ASP A 256 7.03 -22.80 0.64
C ASP A 256 7.26 -21.29 0.75
N VAL A 257 6.19 -20.50 0.50
CA VAL A 257 6.14 -19.04 0.58
C VAL A 257 4.87 -18.60 1.30
N VAL A 258 5.01 -17.66 2.24
CA VAL A 258 3.88 -17.01 2.93
C VAL A 258 3.97 -15.50 2.71
N VAL A 259 2.89 -14.88 2.23
CA VAL A 259 2.79 -13.44 2.01
C VAL A 259 1.86 -12.81 3.04
N LEU A 260 2.39 -11.87 3.82
CA LEU A 260 1.63 -11.13 4.83
C LEU A 260 1.02 -9.86 4.19
N ALA A 261 -0.27 -9.91 3.86
CA ALA A 261 -1.04 -8.83 3.25
C ALA A 261 -2.16 -8.31 4.17
N CYS A 262 -1.89 -8.23 5.49
CA CYS A 262 -2.85 -7.91 6.55
C CYS A 262 -3.12 -6.40 6.71
N GLY A 263 -2.87 -5.61 5.67
CA GLY A 263 -3.02 -4.16 5.69
C GLY A 263 -1.74 -3.40 6.03
N VAL A 264 -1.89 -2.11 6.25
CA VAL A 264 -0.77 -1.20 6.54
C VAL A 264 -1.05 -0.36 7.78
N ARG A 265 0.03 0.12 8.41
CA ARG A 265 -0.02 1.02 9.56
C ARG A 265 0.82 2.26 9.28
N PRO A 266 0.31 3.48 9.54
CA PRO A 266 1.07 4.72 9.44
C PRO A 266 2.42 4.67 10.17
N ARG A 267 3.47 5.20 9.56
CA ARG A 267 4.81 5.30 10.17
C ARG A 267 4.89 6.55 11.03
N THR A 268 4.51 6.42 12.30
CA THR A 268 4.46 7.53 13.25
C THR A 268 5.63 7.57 14.23
N GLY A 269 6.56 6.61 14.18
CA GLY A 269 7.64 6.45 15.16
C GLY A 269 8.50 7.70 15.31
N LEU A 270 8.94 8.28 14.20
CA LEU A 270 9.77 9.50 14.20
C LEU A 270 9.00 10.71 14.76
N ALA A 271 7.74 10.88 14.34
CA ALA A 271 6.86 11.96 14.83
C ALA A 271 6.60 11.83 16.33
N ARG A 272 6.35 10.61 16.82
CA ARG A 272 6.17 10.30 18.24
C ARG A 272 7.44 10.65 19.04
N ALA A 273 8.60 10.23 18.55
CA ALA A 273 9.88 10.54 19.20
C ALA A 273 10.16 12.04 19.25
N ALA A 274 9.66 12.81 18.26
CA ALA A 274 9.73 14.26 18.23
C ALA A 274 8.66 14.96 19.11
N GLY A 275 7.79 14.22 19.79
CA GLY A 275 6.75 14.78 20.66
C GLY A 275 5.59 15.43 19.91
N LEU A 276 5.30 14.98 18.67
CA LEU A 276 4.14 15.43 17.90
C LEU A 276 2.88 14.64 18.30
N GLU A 277 1.71 15.25 18.14
CA GLU A 277 0.43 14.61 18.42
C GLU A 277 0.12 13.51 17.41
N ILE A 278 -0.29 12.33 17.92
CA ILE A 278 -0.54 11.12 17.15
C ILE A 278 -1.79 10.42 17.67
N ARG A 279 -2.60 9.89 16.76
CA ARG A 279 -3.63 8.87 17.03
C ARG A 279 -3.35 7.64 16.17
N LYS A 280 -4.14 7.44 15.10
CA LYS A 280 -3.83 6.40 14.09
C LYS A 280 -2.65 6.81 13.21
N GLY A 281 -2.61 8.10 12.83
CA GLY A 281 -1.55 8.77 12.09
C GLY A 281 -0.99 9.97 12.86
N VAL A 282 -0.15 10.76 12.20
CA VAL A 282 0.29 12.06 12.68
C VAL A 282 -0.86 13.04 12.49
N LEU A 283 -1.38 13.64 13.57
CA LEU A 283 -2.51 14.54 13.48
C LEU A 283 -2.13 15.83 12.74
N VAL A 284 -2.99 16.22 11.81
CA VAL A 284 -2.82 17.45 11.03
C VAL A 284 -4.14 18.23 10.94
N ASP A 285 -4.01 19.55 10.80
CA ASP A 285 -5.11 20.47 10.50
C ASP A 285 -5.39 20.55 8.98
N ASP A 286 -6.28 21.46 8.58
CA ASP A 286 -6.65 21.69 7.18
C ASP A 286 -5.51 22.28 6.33
N GLU A 287 -4.45 22.81 6.95
CA GLU A 287 -3.22 23.25 6.28
C GLU A 287 -2.12 22.16 6.35
N LEU A 288 -2.51 20.92 6.75
CA LEU A 288 -1.64 19.77 6.91
C LEU A 288 -0.51 20.02 7.91
N ARG A 289 -0.68 20.96 8.87
CA ARG A 289 0.25 21.21 9.97
C ARG A 289 0.02 20.22 11.10
N THR A 290 1.09 19.84 11.74
CA THR A 290 1.06 19.05 12.97
C THR A 290 0.86 19.96 14.19
N SER A 291 1.00 19.43 15.40
CA SER A 291 1.05 20.21 16.65
C SER A 291 2.26 21.16 16.73
N ASP A 292 3.19 21.08 15.78
CA ASP A 292 4.27 22.06 15.60
C ASP A 292 4.04 22.85 14.30
N PRO A 293 3.92 24.17 14.34
CA PRO A 293 3.58 24.98 13.15
C PRO A 293 4.63 24.97 12.04
N ARG A 294 5.85 24.47 12.31
CA ARG A 294 6.91 24.32 11.31
C ARG A 294 6.95 22.91 10.71
N ILE A 295 6.14 21.99 11.24
CA ILE A 295 6.15 20.59 10.83
C ILE A 295 4.80 20.22 10.25
N HIS A 296 4.80 19.70 9.03
CA HIS A 296 3.61 19.19 8.33
C HIS A 296 3.71 17.68 8.18
N ALA A 297 2.58 17.01 7.88
CA ALA A 297 2.57 15.60 7.50
C ALA A 297 1.62 15.38 6.33
N ILE A 298 2.02 14.50 5.39
CA ILE A 298 1.26 14.15 4.18
C ILE A 298 1.38 12.66 3.84
N GLY A 299 0.42 12.16 3.08
CA GLY A 299 0.35 10.76 2.63
C GLY A 299 -0.08 9.82 3.75
N ASP A 300 0.30 8.54 3.63
CA ASP A 300 -0.19 7.48 4.52
C ASP A 300 0.17 7.64 6.01
N CYS A 301 1.12 8.52 6.35
CA CYS A 301 1.45 8.78 7.75
C CYS A 301 0.55 9.83 8.41
N ALA A 302 -0.14 10.68 7.63
CA ALA A 302 -0.97 11.76 8.12
C ALA A 302 -2.38 11.27 8.51
N GLU A 303 -2.94 11.88 9.56
CA GLU A 303 -4.33 11.73 9.96
C GLU A 303 -5.00 13.11 9.96
N HIS A 304 -5.90 13.33 8.99
CA HIS A 304 -6.68 14.53 8.84
C HIS A 304 -8.15 14.25 9.17
N ALA A 305 -8.77 15.10 10.01
CA ALA A 305 -10.17 14.97 10.43
C ALA A 305 -10.57 13.55 10.89
N GLY A 306 -9.64 12.83 11.58
CA GLY A 306 -9.85 11.48 12.08
C GLY A 306 -9.66 10.37 11.04
N GLN A 307 -9.25 10.70 9.81
CA GLN A 307 -9.07 9.78 8.69
C GLN A 307 -7.60 9.61 8.30
N VAL A 308 -7.22 8.34 8.08
CA VAL A 308 -5.99 7.94 7.40
C VAL A 308 -6.41 7.27 6.10
N TYR A 309 -6.06 7.86 4.97
CA TYR A 309 -6.61 7.42 3.68
C TYR A 309 -5.94 6.17 3.13
N GLY A 310 -4.61 6.08 3.17
CA GLY A 310 -3.87 4.94 2.64
C GLY A 310 -4.01 4.77 1.11
N LEU A 311 -4.25 5.86 0.38
CA LEU A 311 -4.51 5.89 -1.06
C LEU A 311 -3.56 6.86 -1.76
N ALA A 312 -3.13 6.48 -2.97
CA ALA A 312 -2.24 7.30 -3.79
C ALA A 312 -2.88 8.66 -4.17
N GLY A 313 -4.18 8.69 -4.50
CA GLY A 313 -4.90 9.92 -4.80
C GLY A 313 -4.84 10.93 -3.64
N ALA A 314 -5.18 10.49 -2.42
CA ALA A 314 -5.10 11.32 -1.24
C ALA A 314 -3.69 11.86 -0.98
N ALA A 315 -2.67 11.02 -1.18
CA ALA A 315 -1.28 11.43 -1.02
C ALA A 315 -0.86 12.52 -2.01
N LEU A 316 -1.37 12.48 -3.25
CA LEU A 316 -1.13 13.50 -4.27
C LEU A 316 -1.87 14.80 -3.97
N GLU A 317 -3.15 14.71 -3.60
CA GLU A 317 -3.97 15.89 -3.25
C GLU A 317 -3.42 16.63 -2.03
N GLN A 318 -3.00 15.89 -0.98
CA GLN A 318 -2.34 16.48 0.19
C GLN A 318 -1.03 17.16 -0.19
N ALA A 319 -0.24 16.57 -1.09
CA ALA A 319 1.00 17.17 -1.55
C ALA A 319 0.75 18.47 -2.34
N ASP A 320 -0.28 18.49 -3.20
CA ASP A 320 -0.67 19.66 -3.97
C ASP A 320 -1.22 20.77 -3.08
N ALA A 321 -2.09 20.44 -2.09
CA ALA A 321 -2.62 21.38 -1.10
C ALA A 321 -1.49 21.99 -0.25
N LEU A 322 -0.57 21.13 0.24
CA LEU A 322 0.55 21.63 1.04
C LEU A 322 1.51 22.51 0.21
N ALA A 323 1.74 22.18 -1.04
CA ALA A 323 2.55 23.04 -1.93
C ALA A 323 1.91 24.43 -2.08
N ALA A 324 0.59 24.52 -2.26
CA ALA A 324 -0.11 25.80 -2.31
C ALA A 324 0.04 26.60 -1.01
N VAL A 325 -0.14 25.94 0.16
CA VAL A 325 0.06 26.57 1.48
C VAL A 325 1.49 27.10 1.63
N LEU A 326 2.51 26.29 1.31
CA LEU A 326 3.91 26.68 1.50
C LEU A 326 4.39 27.79 0.54
N THR A 327 3.70 27.98 -0.59
CA THR A 327 3.97 29.06 -1.56
C THR A 327 3.10 30.29 -1.33
N GLY A 328 2.38 30.37 -0.21
CA GLY A 328 1.58 31.55 0.17
C GLY A 328 0.15 31.56 -0.38
N GLY A 329 -0.32 30.45 -0.95
CA GLY A 329 -1.71 30.28 -1.35
C GLY A 329 -2.62 29.94 -0.16
N SER A 330 -3.93 30.08 -0.35
CA SER A 330 -4.96 29.69 0.61
C SER A 330 -5.84 28.61 -0.01
N ALA A 331 -5.41 27.38 0.10
CA ALA A 331 -6.20 26.22 -0.34
C ALA A 331 -6.18 25.16 0.78
N PRO A 332 -7.11 25.25 1.76
CA PRO A 332 -7.19 24.26 2.82
C PRO A 332 -7.51 22.87 2.23
N TYR A 333 -6.89 21.85 2.78
CA TYR A 333 -7.20 20.47 2.47
C TYR A 333 -8.51 20.08 3.16
N THR A 334 -9.55 19.87 2.40
CA THR A 334 -10.90 19.56 2.93
C THR A 334 -11.17 18.06 3.01
N GLY A 335 -10.13 17.25 2.81
CA GLY A 335 -10.22 15.80 2.73
C GLY A 335 -10.25 15.29 1.30
N THR A 336 -9.96 14.01 1.14
CA THR A 336 -10.00 13.31 -0.15
C THR A 336 -11.22 12.41 -0.22
N ARG A 337 -11.94 12.48 -1.32
CA ARG A 337 -12.97 11.50 -1.66
C ARG A 337 -12.29 10.24 -2.21
N ALA A 338 -12.32 9.16 -1.41
CA ALA A 338 -11.58 7.95 -1.69
C ALA A 338 -12.16 7.19 -2.89
N LEU A 339 -11.42 7.14 -3.99
CA LEU A 339 -11.68 6.26 -5.14
C LEU A 339 -10.62 5.16 -5.16
N THR A 340 -11.04 3.92 -4.99
CA THR A 340 -10.18 2.74 -5.16
C THR A 340 -10.30 2.26 -6.60
N ARG A 341 -9.16 2.12 -7.29
CA ARG A 341 -9.09 1.47 -8.63
C ARG A 341 -8.08 0.35 -8.58
N LEU A 342 -8.43 -0.76 -9.21
CA LEU A 342 -7.58 -1.94 -9.29
C LEU A 342 -7.78 -2.61 -10.64
N THR A 343 -6.68 -2.92 -11.33
CA THR A 343 -6.67 -3.73 -12.55
C THR A 343 -6.07 -5.08 -12.21
N LEU A 344 -6.84 -6.14 -12.35
CA LEU A 344 -6.42 -7.52 -12.16
C LEU A 344 -6.27 -8.17 -13.54
N GLY A 345 -5.15 -7.92 -14.20
CA GLY A 345 -4.91 -8.54 -15.49
C GLY A 345 -4.54 -10.02 -15.38
N GLY A 346 -5.06 -10.84 -16.28
CA GLY A 346 -4.69 -12.24 -16.49
C GLY A 346 -3.74 -12.42 -17.67
N ALA A 347 -3.36 -13.65 -18.01
CA ALA A 347 -2.77 -13.99 -19.27
C ALA A 347 -3.87 -14.00 -20.35
N GLY A 348 -3.69 -13.22 -21.43
CA GLY A 348 -4.71 -13.02 -22.47
C GLY A 348 -5.75 -11.94 -22.12
N ASP A 349 -6.93 -11.99 -22.76
CA ASP A 349 -8.03 -11.00 -22.59
C ASP A 349 -8.76 -11.05 -21.24
N GLY A 350 -8.23 -11.79 -20.27
CA GLY A 350 -8.84 -12.02 -18.97
C GLY A 350 -8.50 -10.96 -17.92
N SER A 351 -8.52 -9.64 -18.25
CA SER A 351 -8.39 -8.62 -17.21
C SER A 351 -9.72 -8.29 -16.55
N LEU A 352 -9.70 -8.12 -15.23
CA LEU A 352 -10.82 -7.59 -14.47
C LEU A 352 -10.42 -6.23 -13.89
N ASP A 353 -11.09 -5.19 -14.34
CA ASP A 353 -10.95 -3.85 -13.78
C ASP A 353 -11.99 -3.63 -12.69
N LEU A 354 -11.60 -2.92 -11.64
CA LEU A 354 -12.45 -2.64 -10.48
C LEU A 354 -12.31 -1.18 -10.09
N ALA A 355 -13.43 -0.55 -9.81
CA ALA A 355 -13.49 0.76 -9.17
C ALA A 355 -14.56 0.74 -8.05
N ALA A 356 -14.22 1.37 -6.91
CA ALA A 356 -15.17 1.56 -5.82
C ALA A 356 -14.93 2.93 -5.18
N PHE A 357 -16.02 3.64 -4.90
CA PHE A 357 -15.97 4.97 -4.31
C PHE A 357 -17.15 5.22 -3.36
N GLY A 358 -16.95 6.12 -2.41
CA GLY A 358 -17.97 6.56 -1.47
C GLY A 358 -18.55 5.44 -0.60
N GLU A 359 -19.82 5.55 -0.28
CA GLU A 359 -20.57 4.60 0.56
C GLU A 359 -21.14 3.49 -0.32
N THR A 360 -20.50 2.33 -0.35
CA THR A 360 -20.93 1.18 -1.17
C THR A 360 -22.03 0.34 -0.52
N THR A 361 -22.28 0.53 0.78
CA THR A 361 -23.35 -0.12 1.54
C THR A 361 -24.50 0.87 1.71
N PRO A 362 -25.70 0.60 1.16
CA PRO A 362 -26.83 1.49 1.27
C PRO A 362 -27.38 1.54 2.71
N LEU A 363 -27.86 2.71 3.12
CA LEU A 363 -28.63 2.89 4.34
C LEU A 363 -30.13 2.73 4.05
N PRO A 364 -30.97 2.53 5.09
CA PRO A 364 -32.41 2.54 4.91
C PRO A 364 -32.89 3.87 4.28
N GLY A 365 -33.61 3.78 3.16
CA GLY A 365 -34.11 4.93 2.41
C GLY A 365 -33.20 5.40 1.26
N ASP A 366 -32.05 4.77 1.07
CA ASP A 366 -31.21 5.01 -0.11
C ASP A 366 -31.78 4.24 -1.32
N ASP A 367 -31.74 4.87 -2.49
CA ASP A 367 -32.02 4.21 -3.76
C ASP A 367 -30.76 3.51 -4.28
N VAL A 368 -30.95 2.30 -4.82
CA VAL A 368 -29.84 1.49 -5.36
C VAL A 368 -30.17 1.10 -6.80
N VAL A 369 -29.32 1.52 -7.72
CA VAL A 369 -29.35 1.03 -9.10
C VAL A 369 -28.25 0.00 -9.28
N ARG A 370 -28.63 -1.19 -9.78
CA ARG A 370 -27.70 -2.31 -10.00
C ARG A 370 -27.89 -2.87 -11.40
N LEU A 371 -26.79 -3.02 -12.11
CA LEU A 371 -26.70 -3.69 -13.40
C LEU A 371 -25.64 -4.78 -13.32
N ALA A 372 -25.98 -5.98 -13.73
CA ALA A 372 -25.06 -7.11 -13.76
C ALA A 372 -25.24 -7.88 -15.08
N ASP A 373 -24.14 -8.18 -15.74
CA ASP A 373 -24.08 -9.04 -16.92
C ASP A 373 -23.09 -10.17 -16.65
N ALA A 374 -23.60 -11.35 -16.39
CA ALA A 374 -22.78 -12.53 -16.10
C ALA A 374 -21.96 -12.98 -17.33
N THR A 375 -22.45 -12.75 -18.54
CA THR A 375 -21.76 -13.12 -19.79
C THR A 375 -20.54 -12.25 -20.03
N ARG A 376 -20.69 -10.95 -19.79
CA ARG A 376 -19.60 -9.95 -19.92
C ARG A 376 -18.78 -9.80 -18.65
N ARG A 377 -19.18 -10.45 -17.54
CA ARG A 377 -18.56 -10.34 -16.22
C ARG A 377 -18.50 -8.88 -15.74
N THR A 378 -19.55 -8.12 -16.03
CA THR A 378 -19.65 -6.74 -15.59
C THR A 378 -20.64 -6.61 -14.44
N TYR A 379 -20.29 -5.77 -13.49
CA TYR A 379 -21.13 -5.40 -12.37
C TYR A 379 -21.02 -3.90 -12.13
N ARG A 380 -22.14 -3.22 -12.06
CA ARG A 380 -22.24 -1.80 -11.77
C ARG A 380 -23.31 -1.58 -10.73
N LYS A 381 -22.95 -0.89 -9.67
CA LYS A 381 -23.85 -0.50 -8.61
C LYS A 381 -23.58 0.94 -8.23
N VAL A 382 -24.64 1.72 -8.05
CA VAL A 382 -24.57 3.05 -7.45
C VAL A 382 -25.60 3.16 -6.34
N VAL A 383 -25.25 3.95 -5.32
CA VAL A 383 -26.10 4.26 -4.17
C VAL A 383 -26.40 5.74 -4.20
N VAL A 384 -27.68 6.07 -4.13
CA VAL A 384 -28.20 7.44 -4.19
C VAL A 384 -28.98 7.72 -2.92
N ARG A 385 -28.67 8.85 -2.28
CA ARG A 385 -29.36 9.32 -1.08
C ARG A 385 -30.06 10.64 -1.39
N GLY A 386 -31.40 10.58 -1.46
CA GLY A 386 -32.18 11.69 -1.97
C GLY A 386 -31.88 11.90 -3.46
N ASP A 387 -31.29 13.03 -3.80
CA ASP A 387 -30.88 13.41 -5.16
C ASP A 387 -29.36 13.35 -5.40
N ARG A 388 -28.58 12.75 -4.47
CA ARG A 388 -27.12 12.76 -4.50
C ARG A 388 -26.53 11.36 -4.65
N LEU A 389 -25.58 11.22 -5.55
CA LEU A 389 -24.75 10.02 -5.66
C LEU A 389 -23.81 9.95 -4.45
N VAL A 390 -23.95 8.92 -3.60
CA VAL A 390 -23.12 8.77 -2.39
C VAL A 390 -22.06 7.70 -2.50
N GLY A 391 -22.19 6.75 -3.42
CA GLY A 391 -21.19 5.74 -3.66
C GLY A 391 -21.48 4.85 -4.84
N GLY A 392 -20.48 4.05 -5.22
CA GLY A 392 -20.63 3.09 -6.31
C GLY A 392 -19.53 2.06 -6.37
N VAL A 393 -19.83 0.94 -7.04
CA VAL A 393 -18.92 -0.18 -7.33
C VAL A 393 -19.08 -0.55 -8.80
N LEU A 394 -17.96 -0.64 -9.51
CA LEU A 394 -17.92 -1.09 -10.90
C LEU A 394 -16.88 -2.21 -11.02
N LEU A 395 -17.24 -3.29 -11.70
CA LEU A 395 -16.31 -4.38 -12.07
C LEU A 395 -16.45 -4.68 -13.57
N GLY A 396 -15.36 -5.08 -14.19
CA GLY A 396 -15.26 -5.46 -15.59
C GLY A 396 -15.03 -4.24 -16.48
N GLU A 397 -16.06 -3.48 -16.74
CA GLU A 397 -15.95 -2.30 -17.58
C GLU A 397 -16.02 -1.00 -16.75
N LEU A 398 -15.05 -0.13 -16.94
CA LEU A 398 -14.89 1.13 -16.20
C LEU A 398 -15.06 2.39 -17.06
N SER A 399 -15.63 2.30 -18.26
CA SER A 399 -15.81 3.45 -19.18
C SER A 399 -16.52 4.63 -18.51
N THR A 400 -17.54 4.32 -17.69
CA THR A 400 -18.37 5.31 -17.01
C THR A 400 -17.82 5.81 -15.67
N VAL A 401 -16.74 5.20 -15.16
CA VAL A 401 -16.21 5.53 -13.81
C VAL A 401 -15.81 7.01 -13.69
N GLY A 402 -15.27 7.60 -14.76
CA GLY A 402 -14.89 9.01 -14.76
C GLY A 402 -16.08 9.97 -14.65
N ALA A 403 -17.20 9.67 -15.32
CA ALA A 403 -18.42 10.44 -15.24
C ALA A 403 -19.05 10.30 -13.84
N LEU A 404 -19.19 9.08 -13.34
CA LEU A 404 -19.71 8.80 -11.99
C LEU A 404 -18.88 9.45 -10.88
N ALA A 405 -17.54 9.42 -11.00
CA ALA A 405 -16.66 10.05 -10.04
C ALA A 405 -16.85 11.59 -10.02
N ARG A 406 -16.96 12.23 -11.18
CA ARG A 406 -17.24 13.68 -11.27
C ARG A 406 -18.59 14.06 -10.68
N THR A 407 -19.67 13.30 -10.99
CA THR A 407 -21.00 13.51 -10.41
C THR A 407 -20.96 13.36 -8.88
N TRP A 408 -20.27 12.35 -8.39
CA TRP A 408 -20.08 12.13 -6.95
C TRP A 408 -19.26 13.25 -6.29
N GLU A 409 -18.16 13.70 -6.92
CA GLU A 409 -17.31 14.79 -6.42
C GLU A 409 -18.03 16.14 -6.46
N GLY A 410 -18.76 16.43 -7.53
CA GLY A 410 -19.50 17.68 -7.71
C GLY A 410 -20.72 17.79 -6.78
N GLY A 411 -21.24 16.67 -6.27
CA GLY A 411 -22.44 16.63 -5.46
C GLY A 411 -23.69 17.08 -6.23
N GLU A 412 -23.63 17.06 -7.56
CA GLU A 412 -24.72 17.37 -8.45
C GLU A 412 -25.74 16.22 -8.48
N ALA A 413 -27.03 16.58 -8.61
CA ALA A 413 -28.07 15.58 -8.83
C ALA A 413 -27.82 14.87 -10.16
N PRO A 414 -27.73 13.53 -10.18
CA PRO A 414 -27.57 12.82 -11.44
C PRO A 414 -28.86 12.95 -12.26
N HIS A 415 -28.80 13.64 -13.38
CA HIS A 415 -29.96 13.87 -14.25
C HIS A 415 -30.51 12.58 -14.86
N ASP A 416 -29.67 11.57 -15.08
CA ASP A 416 -30.06 10.24 -15.53
C ASP A 416 -29.02 9.21 -15.11
N LEU A 417 -29.28 8.56 -13.97
CA LEU A 417 -28.42 7.49 -13.44
C LEU A 417 -28.36 6.27 -14.34
N PHE A 418 -29.47 5.94 -15.00
CA PHE A 418 -29.52 4.78 -15.86
C PHE A 418 -28.64 5.01 -17.09
N HIS A 419 -28.69 6.20 -17.67
CA HIS A 419 -27.83 6.57 -18.80
C HIS A 419 -26.35 6.56 -18.40
N LEU A 420 -26.00 7.11 -17.22
CA LEU A 420 -24.63 7.08 -16.70
C LEU A 420 -24.09 5.66 -16.45
N LEU A 421 -24.97 4.68 -16.21
CA LEU A 421 -24.58 3.28 -16.02
C LEU A 421 -24.57 2.46 -17.31
N THR A 422 -25.30 2.88 -18.33
CA THR A 422 -25.47 2.12 -19.58
C THR A 422 -24.69 2.69 -20.76
N ASP A 423 -24.16 3.93 -20.65
CA ASP A 423 -23.46 4.58 -21.75
C ASP A 423 -22.11 3.88 -21.98
N ASP A 424 -22.02 3.15 -23.07
CA ASP A 424 -20.84 2.39 -23.50
C ASP A 424 -19.75 3.31 -24.12
N GLY A 425 -19.72 4.61 -23.76
CA GLY A 425 -18.63 5.51 -24.15
C GLY A 425 -18.41 5.65 -25.66
N GLY A 426 -19.42 5.38 -26.43
CA GLY A 426 -19.38 5.50 -27.89
C GLY A 426 -19.66 6.92 -28.34
N HIS A 427 -18.61 7.74 -28.42
CA HIS A 427 -18.34 8.70 -29.52
C HIS A 427 -16.97 9.35 -29.33
#